data_cf59ae5e1e8a2c0f17903dea6caf7c5f
#
_entry.id   cf59ae5e1e8a2c0f17903dea6caf7c5f
#
_cell.length_a   1.000
_cell.length_b   1.000
_cell.length_c   1.000
_cell.angle_alpha   90.00
_cell.angle_beta   90.00
_cell.angle_gamma   90.00
#
_symmetry.space_group_name_H-M   'P 1'
#
loop_
_entity.id
_entity.type
_entity.pdbx_description
1 polymer ?
#
loop_
_entity_poly.entity_id
_entity_poly.type
_entity_poly.pdbx_seq_one_letter_code
_entity_poly.pdbx_strand_id
1 'polypeptide(L)' 'SGNSDNVINGIKTAKQAGCWTCAFTGELGGELLHIADDCIRFPSDETARVQEGHIIVGHWLCEALDDQVEQLSNAE' A
#
# COMPACT_ATOMS: atom_id res chain seq x y z
N SER A 1 11.38 -7.14 -1.68
CA SER A 1 9.96 -6.89 -1.59
C SER A 1 9.39 -6.01 -2.69
N GLY A 2 10.01 -4.96 -3.14
CA GLY A 2 9.46 -4.10 -4.20
C GLY A 2 9.50 -4.70 -5.61
N ASN A 3 9.94 -5.94 -5.76
CA ASN A 3 10.10 -6.63 -7.05
C ASN A 3 9.33 -7.94 -7.14
N SER A 4 8.37 -8.18 -6.25
CA SER A 4 7.53 -9.38 -6.31
C SER A 4 6.61 -9.35 -7.53
N ASP A 5 6.72 -10.34 -8.41
CA ASP A 5 5.95 -10.40 -9.66
C ASP A 5 4.44 -10.39 -9.40
N ASN A 6 3.98 -11.09 -8.37
CA ASN A 6 2.56 -11.12 -8.04
C ASN A 6 2.02 -9.74 -7.67
N VAL A 7 2.78 -9.00 -6.87
CA VAL A 7 2.41 -7.67 -6.43
C VAL A 7 2.47 -6.68 -7.60
N ILE A 8 3.53 -6.76 -8.40
CA ILE A 8 3.69 -5.91 -9.60
C ILE A 8 2.51 -6.11 -10.54
N ASN A 9 2.15 -7.35 -10.83
CA ASN A 9 1.03 -7.68 -11.71
C ASN A 9 -0.30 -7.19 -11.12
N GLY A 10 -0.48 -7.31 -9.81
CA GLY A 10 -1.66 -6.80 -9.12
C GLY A 10 -1.81 -5.28 -9.27
N ILE A 11 -0.73 -4.54 -9.08
CA ILE A 11 -0.72 -3.08 -9.24
C ILE A 11 -1.06 -2.70 -10.68
N LYS A 12 -0.43 -3.35 -11.65
CA LYS A 12 -0.69 -3.08 -13.08
C LYS A 12 -2.15 -3.33 -13.43
N THR A 13 -2.72 -4.44 -12.96
CA THR A 13 -4.12 -4.78 -13.19
C THR A 13 -5.05 -3.74 -12.56
N ALA A 14 -4.78 -3.35 -11.33
CA ALA A 14 -5.57 -2.33 -10.65
C ALA A 14 -5.55 -0.98 -11.38
N LYS A 15 -4.38 -0.57 -11.87
CA LYS A 15 -4.25 0.67 -12.64
C LYS A 15 -5.04 0.61 -13.95
N GLN A 16 -5.01 -0.54 -14.64
CA GLN A 16 -5.79 -0.73 -15.87
C GLN A 16 -7.29 -0.65 -15.60
N ALA A 17 -7.72 -1.05 -14.41
CA ALA A 17 -9.12 -0.95 -13.98
C ALA A 17 -9.52 0.46 -13.50
N GLY A 18 -8.59 1.41 -13.51
CA GLY A 18 -8.87 2.78 -13.08
C GLY A 18 -8.72 3.03 -11.60
N CYS A 19 -8.12 2.10 -10.86
CA CYS A 19 -7.89 2.27 -9.42
C CYS A 19 -6.67 3.15 -9.16
N TRP A 20 -6.75 3.96 -8.11
CA TRP A 20 -5.57 4.57 -7.53
C TRP A 20 -4.84 3.53 -6.70
N THR A 21 -3.52 3.47 -6.83
CA THR A 21 -2.72 2.40 -6.21
C THR A 21 -1.70 2.97 -5.23
N CYS A 22 -1.53 2.25 -4.11
CA CYS A 22 -0.51 2.56 -3.12
C CYS A 22 0.23 1.27 -2.75
N ALA A 23 1.55 1.27 -2.86
CA ALA A 23 2.37 0.12 -2.53
C ALA A 23 3.10 0.33 -1.21
N PHE A 24 3.30 -0.76 -0.47
CA PHE A 24 4.10 -0.79 0.74
C PHE A 24 5.37 -1.58 0.44
N THR A 25 6.53 -0.97 0.65
CA THR A 25 7.80 -1.59 0.30
C THR A 25 8.85 -1.37 1.39
N GLY A 26 10.03 -1.96 1.20
CA GLY A 26 11.21 -1.64 1.96
C GLY A 26 11.86 -0.33 1.49
N GLU A 27 13.06 -0.08 1.95
CA GLU A 27 13.72 1.22 1.76
C GLU A 27 13.90 1.61 0.29
N LEU A 28 14.24 0.66 -0.57
CA LEU A 28 14.52 0.95 -1.98
C LEU A 28 13.27 1.04 -2.86
N GLY A 29 12.17 0.43 -2.42
CA GLY A 29 10.92 0.47 -3.16
C GLY A 29 10.84 -0.44 -4.38
N GLY A 30 11.96 -0.81 -4.99
CA GLY A 30 12.00 -1.67 -6.17
C GLY A 30 11.20 -1.14 -7.34
N GLU A 31 10.68 -2.03 -8.18
CA GLU A 31 9.88 -1.67 -9.34
C GLU A 31 8.54 -1.03 -8.93
N LEU A 32 7.99 -1.38 -7.77
CA LEU A 32 6.74 -0.80 -7.29
C LEU A 32 6.82 0.72 -7.11
N LEU A 33 8.02 1.24 -6.80
CA LEU A 33 8.23 2.67 -6.67
C LEU A 33 7.89 3.43 -7.95
N HIS A 34 8.04 2.78 -9.10
CA HIS A 34 7.85 3.40 -10.41
C HIS A 34 6.45 3.17 -10.99
N ILE A 35 5.73 2.15 -10.55
CA ILE A 35 4.44 1.78 -11.15
C ILE A 35 3.23 2.12 -10.29
N ALA A 36 3.35 2.12 -8.96
CA ALA A 36 2.25 2.53 -8.08
C ALA A 36 2.09 4.05 -8.10
N ASP A 37 0.88 4.52 -7.89
CA ASP A 37 0.60 5.96 -7.81
C ASP A 37 1.29 6.58 -6.60
N ASP A 38 1.35 5.84 -5.49
CA ASP A 38 2.09 6.24 -4.31
C ASP A 38 2.79 5.02 -3.70
N CYS A 39 3.79 5.25 -2.89
CA CYS A 39 4.57 4.17 -2.30
C CYS A 39 5.02 4.55 -0.89
N ILE A 40 4.63 3.77 0.09
CA ILE A 40 5.09 3.92 1.46
C ILE A 40 6.31 3.02 1.64
N ARG A 41 7.47 3.63 1.80
CA ARG A 41 8.74 2.93 1.95
C ARG A 41 9.16 2.90 3.41
N PHE A 42 9.43 1.70 3.90
CA PHE A 42 9.96 1.53 5.26
C PHE A 42 11.48 1.65 5.23
N PRO A 43 12.09 2.38 6.15
CA PRO A 43 13.54 2.64 6.12
C PRO A 43 14.34 1.44 6.66
N SER A 44 14.13 0.27 6.08
CA SER A 44 14.82 -0.96 6.45
C SER A 44 14.78 -1.94 5.28
N ASP A 45 15.83 -2.73 5.14
CA ASP A 45 15.90 -3.84 4.19
C ASP A 45 15.62 -5.19 4.85
N GLU A 46 15.45 -5.23 6.19
CA GLU A 46 15.12 -6.47 6.88
C GLU A 46 13.65 -6.80 6.68
N THR A 47 13.38 -7.94 6.03
CA THR A 47 12.02 -8.36 5.68
C THR A 47 11.08 -8.35 6.89
N ALA A 48 11.53 -8.87 8.04
CA ALA A 48 10.68 -8.91 9.23
C ALA A 48 10.31 -7.51 9.71
N ARG A 49 11.24 -6.58 9.72
CA ARG A 49 10.99 -5.19 10.14
C ARG A 49 10.07 -4.46 9.17
N VAL A 50 10.27 -4.66 7.88
CA VAL A 50 9.41 -4.10 6.83
C VAL A 50 7.98 -4.62 7.00
N GLN A 51 7.80 -5.93 7.24
CA GLN A 51 6.49 -6.52 7.44
C GLN A 51 5.80 -5.97 8.70
N GLU A 52 6.53 -5.84 9.81
CA GLU A 52 5.98 -5.23 11.02
C GLU A 52 5.45 -3.82 10.75
N GLY A 53 6.23 -3.03 10.04
CA GLY A 53 5.85 -1.68 9.68
C GLY A 53 4.64 -1.63 8.77
N HIS A 54 4.57 -2.51 7.77
CA HIS A 54 3.43 -2.61 6.86
C HIS A 54 2.14 -2.96 7.62
N ILE A 55 2.22 -3.84 8.61
CA ILE A 55 1.08 -4.23 9.43
C ILE A 55 0.59 -3.03 10.25
N ILE A 56 1.49 -2.30 10.89
CA ILE A 56 1.14 -1.13 11.71
C ILE A 56 0.46 -0.06 10.84
N VAL A 57 1.06 0.29 9.71
CA VAL A 57 0.49 1.29 8.80
C VAL A 57 -0.83 0.78 8.21
N GLY A 58 -0.91 -0.50 7.87
CA GLY A 58 -2.12 -1.11 7.35
C GLY A 58 -3.28 -1.01 8.33
N HIS A 59 -3.05 -1.30 9.60
CA HIS A 59 -4.08 -1.16 10.64
C HIS A 59 -4.53 0.29 10.78
N TRP A 60 -3.60 1.23 10.79
CA TRP A 60 -3.93 2.65 10.86
C TRP A 60 -4.80 3.10 9.68
N LEU A 61 -4.45 2.66 8.47
CA LEU A 61 -5.23 2.98 7.26
C LEU A 61 -6.63 2.38 7.32
N CYS A 62 -6.77 1.15 7.81
CA CYS A 62 -8.08 0.53 7.96
C CYS A 62 -8.97 1.31 8.93
N GLU A 63 -8.42 1.75 10.06
CA GLU A 63 -9.16 2.58 11.01
C GLU A 63 -9.59 3.90 10.38
N ALA A 64 -8.70 4.57 9.65
CA ALA A 64 -9.01 5.82 8.99
C ALA A 64 -10.12 5.65 7.93
N LEU A 65 -10.08 4.57 7.16
CA LEU A 65 -11.09 4.26 6.16
C LEU A 65 -12.44 3.93 6.81
N ASP A 66 -12.44 3.17 7.89
CA ASP A 66 -13.66 2.86 8.63
C ASP A 66 -14.33 4.12 9.14
N ASP A 67 -13.56 5.05 9.70
CA ASP A 67 -14.06 6.34 10.15
C ASP A 67 -14.68 7.15 9.01
N GLN A 68 -14.05 7.16 7.84
CA GLN A 68 -14.56 7.84 6.65
C GLN A 68 -15.88 7.23 6.17
N VAL A 69 -15.96 5.92 6.11
CA VAL A 69 -17.18 5.21 5.72
C VAL A 69 -18.31 5.51 6.68
N GLU A 70 -18.03 5.50 7.98
CA GLU A 70 -19.02 5.82 9.00
C GLU A 70 -19.54 7.26 8.85
N GLN A 71 -18.66 8.22 8.61
CA GLN A 71 -19.05 9.62 8.38
C GLN A 71 -19.93 9.76 7.14
N LEU A 72 -19.61 9.07 6.06
CA LEU A 72 -20.41 9.09 4.84
C LEU A 72 -21.80 8.49 5.07
N SER A 73 -21.87 7.39 5.82
CA SER A 73 -23.15 6.77 6.16
C SER A 73 -24.03 7.69 7.02
N ASN A 74 -23.41 8.42 7.94
CA ASN A 74 -24.14 9.35 8.82
C ASN A 74 -24.60 10.62 8.10
N ALA A 75 -23.94 10.96 6.98
CA ALA A 75 -24.29 12.14 6.18
C ALA A 75 -25.52 11.90 5.28
N GLU A 76 -25.86 10.65 5.04
CA GLU A 76 -27.04 10.26 4.26
C GLU A 76 -28.30 10.25 5.12
#